data_cf70222aedbb7770c5ec85a8a812b9a2
#
_entry.id   cf70222aedbb7770c5ec85a8a812b9a2
#
_cell.length_a   1.000
_cell.length_b   1.000
_cell.length_c   1.000
_cell.angle_alpha   90.00
_cell.angle_beta   90.00
_cell.angle_gamma   90.00
#
_symmetry.space_group_name_H-M   'P 1'
#
loop_
_entity.id
_entity.type
_entity.pdbx_description
1 polymer ?
#
loop_
_entity_poly.entity_id
_entity_poly.type
_entity_poly.pdbx_seq_one_letter_code
_entity_poly.pdbx_strand_id
1 'polypeptide(L)'
;MDLKFSKRTATLLFFDVVATLAAYWLGSFLTRVNDEVFVDNEIFFVVGVLAVFNIAFLALFRSYNNLWEYASIDELIRILVSLALSTLVGAVFLWVIGTRLPIRVYVVAFILLVLFCGGIRLWYRIFRSKGRQITSTSTDRPRTLVVGAGETGSLAINRMISRDPNMPGLPIVATDDDKEKRGNHIHGVRVEGGSEDIPALCEKYGIEQIVIAIPSATADQRREIYSICTQTSCILKTLPNVRDMRIDELDGVALRDVDVTDLLGRDEILLDTRIASSYISGNTVLVTGGGGSIGSELCRQIARVAPRRIVVFDMYENDAYMLCQELLRQYNDIDVIVEIGNVCDVARVNEIFTKYHPSVVFHAAAHKHVPLMEICPREAVQNNVFGTLNVVRAADEFNVSRFIFISTDKAVNPTSVMGATKRMGEMVMQYYARTSKTTFAAVRFGNVLGSNGSVIPLFKRQIASGGPVTVTHPDIERFFMTIPEASRLVITAGGMAKGGEIFILDMGEPVKILDLAKNLIRLSGAQDIEIEFTGLRDGEKMYEELLMDEESTLPTSNKSIMVSTGQEISYDVVAAKLDELHASIEMTDDQAISILEDAVPTYHHTVNTH
;
A
#
# COMPACT_ATOMS: atom_id res chain seq x y z
N MET A 1 -7.50 -28.89 34.64
CA MET A 1 -8.60 -27.94 34.90
C MET A 1 -8.05 -26.86 35.81
N ASP A 2 -7.29 -25.90 35.22
CA ASP A 2 -6.58 -24.84 35.98
C ASP A 2 -7.48 -23.59 36.08
N LEU A 3 -8.33 -23.57 37.11
CA LEU A 3 -9.01 -22.34 37.53
C LEU A 3 -7.98 -21.45 38.24
N LYS A 4 -7.44 -20.45 37.54
CA LYS A 4 -6.70 -19.35 38.17
C LYS A 4 -7.68 -18.55 39.05
N PHE A 5 -7.67 -18.80 40.36
CA PHE A 5 -8.46 -18.04 41.32
C PHE A 5 -7.92 -16.60 41.41
N SER A 6 -8.53 -15.70 40.65
CA SER A 6 -8.32 -14.26 40.78
C SER A 6 -9.43 -13.64 41.64
N LYS A 7 -9.16 -12.49 42.29
CA LYS A 7 -10.20 -11.72 43.02
C LYS A 7 -11.48 -11.51 42.20
N ARG A 8 -11.30 -11.38 40.87
CA ARG A 8 -12.38 -11.19 39.89
C ARG A 8 -13.23 -12.44 39.73
N THR A 9 -12.63 -13.61 39.63
CA THR A 9 -13.33 -14.88 39.50
C THR A 9 -14.18 -15.15 40.74
N ALA A 10 -13.66 -14.84 41.94
CA ALA A 10 -14.42 -14.96 43.21
C ALA A 10 -15.62 -14.01 43.25
N THR A 11 -15.50 -12.79 42.77
CA THR A 11 -16.59 -11.80 42.72
C THR A 11 -17.71 -12.25 41.76
N LEU A 12 -17.37 -12.72 40.56
CA LEU A 12 -18.34 -13.22 39.59
C LEU A 12 -19.10 -14.46 40.11
N LEU A 13 -18.34 -15.39 40.72
CA LEU A 13 -18.91 -16.60 41.31
C LEU A 13 -19.93 -16.23 42.43
N PHE A 14 -19.60 -15.27 43.27
CA PHE A 14 -20.48 -14.75 44.29
C PHE A 14 -21.79 -14.20 43.68
N PHE A 15 -21.70 -13.36 42.65
CA PHE A 15 -22.86 -12.80 41.98
C PHE A 15 -23.71 -13.87 41.28
N ASP A 16 -23.08 -14.88 40.63
CA ASP A 16 -23.83 -15.97 39.98
C ASP A 16 -24.56 -16.86 41.00
N VAL A 17 -23.99 -17.08 42.19
CA VAL A 17 -24.68 -17.75 43.30
C VAL A 17 -25.90 -16.92 43.74
N VAL A 18 -25.73 -15.64 44.02
CA VAL A 18 -26.80 -14.73 44.41
C VAL A 18 -27.89 -14.65 43.35
N ALA A 19 -27.49 -14.54 42.07
CA ALA A 19 -28.42 -14.53 40.93
C ALA A 19 -29.24 -15.83 40.85
N THR A 20 -28.62 -16.99 41.11
CA THR A 20 -29.28 -18.28 41.10
C THR A 20 -30.30 -18.37 42.25
N LEU A 21 -29.91 -18.03 43.48
CA LEU A 21 -30.80 -18.01 44.65
C LEU A 21 -31.98 -17.08 44.39
N ALA A 22 -31.75 -15.86 43.90
CA ALA A 22 -32.79 -14.88 43.62
C ALA A 22 -33.74 -15.36 42.50
N ALA A 23 -33.23 -15.97 41.42
CA ALA A 23 -34.01 -16.41 40.28
C ALA A 23 -34.98 -17.52 40.65
N TYR A 24 -34.53 -18.52 41.41
CA TYR A 24 -35.40 -19.61 41.83
C TYR A 24 -36.37 -19.19 42.94
N TRP A 25 -35.95 -18.36 43.90
CA TRP A 25 -36.84 -17.81 44.92
C TRP A 25 -37.93 -16.94 44.29
N LEU A 26 -37.57 -16.00 43.40
CA LEU A 26 -38.51 -15.14 42.72
C LEU A 26 -39.39 -15.94 41.72
N GLY A 27 -38.85 -16.95 41.06
CA GLY A 27 -39.57 -17.86 40.19
C GLY A 27 -40.65 -18.65 40.95
N SER A 28 -40.35 -19.15 42.15
CA SER A 28 -41.32 -19.80 43.02
C SER A 28 -42.43 -18.84 43.50
N PHE A 29 -42.07 -17.61 43.85
CA PHE A 29 -43.00 -16.57 44.28
C PHE A 29 -43.93 -16.13 43.13
N LEU A 30 -43.41 -15.86 41.95
CA LEU A 30 -44.19 -15.40 40.79
C LEU A 30 -45.14 -16.47 40.24
N THR A 31 -44.79 -17.74 40.37
CA THR A 31 -45.65 -18.83 39.89
C THR A 31 -46.73 -19.23 40.86
N ARG A 32 -46.86 -18.56 42.02
CA ARG A 32 -47.82 -18.82 43.06
C ARG A 32 -47.98 -20.33 43.35
N VAL A 33 -46.87 -20.98 43.65
CA VAL A 33 -46.89 -22.35 44.12
C VAL A 33 -47.50 -22.30 45.52
N ASN A 34 -48.76 -22.83 45.68
CA ASN A 34 -49.47 -22.78 46.91
C ASN A 34 -48.69 -23.41 48.05
N ASP A 35 -48.87 -22.89 49.25
CA ASP A 35 -48.18 -23.16 50.52
C ASP A 35 -48.12 -24.65 50.96
N GLU A 36 -48.81 -25.57 50.27
CA GLU A 36 -48.81 -27.00 50.62
C GLU A 36 -47.63 -27.82 50.05
N VAL A 37 -46.77 -27.27 49.22
CA VAL A 37 -45.69 -28.05 48.49
C VAL A 37 -44.29 -27.91 49.08
N PHE A 38 -44.10 -26.92 49.97
CA PHE A 38 -42.74 -26.71 50.51
C PHE A 38 -42.75 -26.46 52.02
N VAL A 39 -42.21 -27.42 52.77
CA VAL A 39 -41.61 -27.15 54.07
C VAL A 39 -40.38 -26.31 53.88
N ASP A 40 -40.23 -25.19 54.58
CA ASP A 40 -39.23 -24.16 54.42
C ASP A 40 -37.76 -24.66 54.24
N ASN A 41 -37.40 -25.82 54.78
CA ASN A 41 -36.05 -26.40 54.66
C ASN A 41 -35.78 -27.08 53.33
N GLU A 42 -36.77 -27.57 52.59
CA GLU A 42 -36.56 -28.28 51.32
C GLU A 42 -36.21 -27.32 50.16
N ILE A 43 -36.75 -26.12 50.19
CA ILE A 43 -36.46 -25.09 49.21
C ILE A 43 -34.96 -24.72 49.18
N PHE A 44 -34.36 -24.53 50.34
CA PHE A 44 -32.92 -24.20 50.44
C PHE A 44 -32.03 -25.32 49.89
N PHE A 45 -32.42 -26.59 50.15
CA PHE A 45 -31.71 -27.73 49.59
C PHE A 45 -31.79 -27.77 48.05
N VAL A 46 -33.00 -27.65 47.50
CA VAL A 46 -33.25 -27.66 46.05
C VAL A 46 -32.51 -26.56 45.34
N VAL A 47 -32.60 -25.33 45.85
CA VAL A 47 -31.92 -24.17 45.24
C VAL A 47 -30.43 -24.26 45.40
N GLY A 48 -29.91 -24.83 46.51
CA GLY A 48 -28.50 -25.11 46.70
C GLY A 48 -27.94 -26.10 45.69
N VAL A 49 -28.66 -27.19 45.40
CA VAL A 49 -28.30 -28.16 44.36
C VAL A 49 -28.26 -27.51 42.98
N LEU A 50 -29.27 -26.75 42.63
CA LEU A 50 -29.35 -26.05 41.35
C LEU A 50 -28.24 -25.00 41.21
N ALA A 51 -27.84 -24.33 42.30
CA ALA A 51 -26.70 -23.40 42.29
C ALA A 51 -25.39 -24.11 42.02
N VAL A 52 -25.18 -25.30 42.58
CA VAL A 52 -23.98 -26.11 42.32
C VAL A 52 -23.92 -26.51 40.84
N PHE A 53 -25.02 -26.98 40.26
CA PHE A 53 -25.05 -27.31 38.83
C PHE A 53 -24.79 -26.08 37.95
N ASN A 54 -25.40 -24.95 38.28
CA ASN A 54 -25.14 -23.70 37.53
C ASN A 54 -23.67 -23.29 37.52
N ILE A 55 -23.03 -23.29 38.67
CA ILE A 55 -21.62 -22.94 38.78
C ILE A 55 -20.75 -23.96 38.04
N ALA A 56 -21.05 -25.26 38.19
CA ALA A 56 -20.31 -26.32 37.53
C ALA A 56 -20.36 -26.20 35.98
N PHE A 57 -21.56 -25.95 35.43
CA PHE A 57 -21.71 -25.77 33.98
C PHE A 57 -21.10 -24.47 33.48
N LEU A 58 -21.25 -23.35 34.19
CA LEU A 58 -20.56 -22.09 33.82
C LEU A 58 -19.06 -22.23 33.86
N ALA A 59 -18.51 -23.02 34.79
CA ALA A 59 -17.07 -23.34 34.83
C ALA A 59 -16.65 -24.29 33.71
N LEU A 60 -17.44 -25.32 33.39
CA LEU A 60 -17.21 -26.27 32.32
C LEU A 60 -17.14 -25.58 30.96
N PHE A 61 -18.06 -24.64 30.72
CA PHE A 61 -18.08 -23.81 29.50
C PHE A 61 -17.08 -22.63 29.53
N ARG A 62 -16.15 -22.62 30.49
CA ARG A 62 -15.08 -21.63 30.65
C ARG A 62 -15.56 -20.17 30.75
N SER A 63 -16.80 -19.95 31.23
CA SER A 63 -17.38 -18.61 31.36
C SER A 63 -16.68 -17.71 32.39
N TYR A 64 -15.79 -18.27 33.23
CA TYR A 64 -14.97 -17.53 34.20
C TYR A 64 -13.55 -17.20 33.72
N ASN A 65 -13.10 -17.78 32.61
CA ASN A 65 -11.72 -17.62 32.11
C ASN A 65 -11.57 -16.46 31.09
N ASN A 66 -12.67 -15.90 30.61
CA ASN A 66 -12.66 -14.89 29.55
C ASN A 66 -12.60 -13.46 30.10
N LEU A 67 -11.94 -12.58 29.33
CA LEU A 67 -11.89 -11.15 29.62
C LEU A 67 -13.21 -10.49 29.14
N TRP A 68 -14.17 -10.29 30.05
CA TRP A 68 -15.50 -9.73 29.79
C TRP A 68 -15.50 -8.33 29.18
N GLU A 69 -14.35 -7.72 29.11
CA GLU A 69 -14.13 -6.43 28.45
C GLU A 69 -14.32 -6.52 26.92
N TYR A 70 -14.16 -7.74 26.36
CA TYR A 70 -14.24 -8.04 24.92
C TYR A 70 -15.32 -9.10 24.60
N ALA A 71 -16.32 -9.29 25.48
CA ALA A 71 -17.32 -10.32 25.30
C ALA A 71 -18.07 -10.18 23.95
N SER A 72 -17.95 -11.22 23.12
CA SER A 72 -18.63 -11.34 21.84
C SER A 72 -20.04 -11.93 21.99
N ILE A 73 -20.83 -11.90 20.90
CA ILE A 73 -22.14 -12.57 20.83
C ILE A 73 -22.00 -14.07 21.15
N ASP A 74 -20.90 -14.70 20.76
CA ASP A 74 -20.61 -16.11 21.02
C ASP A 74 -20.50 -16.44 22.52
N GLU A 75 -20.06 -15.49 23.34
CA GLU A 75 -20.00 -15.68 24.79
C GLU A 75 -21.37 -15.62 25.43
N LEU A 76 -22.27 -14.75 24.96
CA LEU A 76 -23.65 -14.72 25.41
C LEU A 76 -24.37 -16.02 25.05
N ILE A 77 -24.12 -16.56 23.86
CA ILE A 77 -24.65 -17.86 23.44
C ILE A 77 -24.11 -18.98 24.36
N ARG A 78 -22.83 -18.99 24.69
CA ARG A 78 -22.25 -19.99 25.61
C ARG A 78 -22.87 -19.95 27.01
N ILE A 79 -23.12 -18.75 27.53
CA ILE A 79 -23.82 -18.59 28.83
C ILE A 79 -25.24 -19.14 28.74
N LEU A 80 -25.96 -18.80 27.71
CA LEU A 80 -27.32 -19.25 27.50
C LEU A 80 -27.40 -20.78 27.41
N VAL A 81 -26.52 -21.41 26.66
CA VAL A 81 -26.41 -22.86 26.55
C VAL A 81 -26.00 -23.49 27.89
N SER A 82 -25.04 -22.90 28.61
CA SER A 82 -24.61 -23.37 29.92
C SER A 82 -25.75 -23.36 30.95
N LEU A 83 -26.53 -22.25 31.03
CA LEU A 83 -27.66 -22.12 31.93
C LEU A 83 -28.82 -23.06 31.57
N ALA A 84 -29.07 -23.28 30.26
CA ALA A 84 -30.09 -24.21 29.81
C ALA A 84 -29.74 -25.66 30.20
N LEU A 85 -28.49 -26.07 29.93
CA LEU A 85 -28.03 -27.42 30.28
C LEU A 85 -27.98 -27.64 31.80
N SER A 86 -27.50 -26.66 32.58
CA SER A 86 -27.48 -26.75 34.04
C SER A 86 -28.88 -26.88 34.66
N THR A 87 -29.85 -26.11 34.14
CA THR A 87 -31.23 -26.16 34.58
C THR A 87 -31.85 -27.51 34.25
N LEU A 88 -31.65 -28.03 33.03
CA LEU A 88 -32.15 -29.33 32.60
C LEU A 88 -31.59 -30.48 33.44
N VAL A 89 -30.23 -30.54 33.55
CA VAL A 89 -29.57 -31.59 34.31
C VAL A 89 -29.89 -31.52 35.80
N GLY A 90 -29.95 -30.31 36.37
CA GLY A 90 -30.39 -30.10 37.76
C GLY A 90 -31.83 -30.53 38.00
N ALA A 91 -32.73 -30.25 37.08
CA ALA A 91 -34.15 -30.68 37.18
C ALA A 91 -34.29 -32.21 37.11
N VAL A 92 -33.53 -32.87 36.19
CA VAL A 92 -33.51 -34.34 36.10
C VAL A 92 -32.93 -34.96 37.37
N PHE A 93 -31.84 -34.40 37.91
CA PHE A 93 -31.26 -34.88 39.16
C PHE A 93 -32.21 -34.80 40.34
N LEU A 94 -32.89 -33.66 40.50
CA LEU A 94 -33.90 -33.49 41.55
C LEU A 94 -35.10 -34.42 41.34
N TRP A 95 -35.50 -34.69 40.12
CA TRP A 95 -36.55 -35.65 39.81
C TRP A 95 -36.17 -37.09 40.24
N VAL A 96 -34.92 -37.49 40.07
CA VAL A 96 -34.39 -38.80 40.49
C VAL A 96 -34.38 -38.95 42.02
N ILE A 97 -34.07 -37.87 42.75
CA ILE A 97 -34.04 -37.87 44.22
C ILE A 97 -35.47 -37.82 44.83
N GLY A 98 -36.48 -37.62 44.01
CA GLY A 98 -37.87 -37.58 44.48
C GLY A 98 -38.39 -36.17 44.81
N THR A 99 -37.57 -35.15 44.72
CA THR A 99 -37.94 -33.75 44.99
C THR A 99 -38.31 -33.08 43.67
N ARG A 100 -39.55 -32.57 43.56
CA ARG A 100 -40.06 -32.04 42.26
C ARG A 100 -40.52 -30.60 42.39
N LEU A 101 -39.91 -29.71 41.61
CA LEU A 101 -40.48 -28.38 41.36
C LEU A 101 -41.43 -28.43 40.16
N PRO A 102 -42.51 -27.64 40.17
CA PRO A 102 -43.34 -27.47 38.99
C PRO A 102 -42.56 -26.91 37.81
N ILE A 103 -42.79 -27.43 36.61
CA ILE A 103 -42.06 -27.03 35.40
C ILE A 103 -42.09 -25.51 35.15
N ARG A 104 -43.19 -24.85 35.52
CA ARG A 104 -43.34 -23.39 35.43
C ARG A 104 -42.28 -22.64 36.26
N VAL A 105 -41.83 -23.18 37.38
CA VAL A 105 -40.76 -22.60 38.22
C VAL A 105 -39.44 -22.63 37.49
N TYR A 106 -39.08 -23.77 36.86
CA TYR A 106 -37.85 -23.90 36.08
C TYR A 106 -37.83 -22.95 34.90
N VAL A 107 -38.97 -22.79 34.18
CA VAL A 107 -39.04 -21.87 33.02
C VAL A 107 -38.86 -20.42 33.46
N VAL A 108 -39.58 -19.98 34.51
CA VAL A 108 -39.46 -18.60 35.01
C VAL A 108 -38.06 -18.36 35.59
N ALA A 109 -37.55 -19.30 36.39
CA ALA A 109 -36.21 -19.19 36.95
C ALA A 109 -35.12 -19.14 35.86
N PHE A 110 -35.25 -19.93 34.78
CA PHE A 110 -34.33 -19.89 33.65
C PHE A 110 -34.30 -18.51 32.99
N ILE A 111 -35.46 -17.91 32.71
CA ILE A 111 -35.56 -16.56 32.14
C ILE A 111 -34.88 -15.54 33.06
N LEU A 112 -35.15 -15.61 34.35
CA LEU A 112 -34.57 -14.73 35.36
C LEU A 112 -33.04 -14.94 35.49
N LEU A 113 -32.55 -16.18 35.41
CA LEU A 113 -31.11 -16.48 35.38
C LEU A 113 -30.42 -15.86 34.20
N VAL A 114 -30.99 -15.97 33.00
CA VAL A 114 -30.45 -15.34 31.79
C VAL A 114 -30.40 -13.82 31.95
N LEU A 115 -31.43 -13.21 32.50
CA LEU A 115 -31.50 -11.77 32.76
C LEU A 115 -30.48 -11.33 33.84
N PHE A 116 -30.37 -12.04 34.93
CA PHE A 116 -29.48 -11.67 36.03
C PHE A 116 -28.02 -11.95 35.67
N CYS A 117 -27.65 -13.16 35.26
CA CYS A 117 -26.29 -13.50 34.90
C CYS A 117 -25.80 -12.75 33.64
N GLY A 118 -26.65 -12.62 32.64
CA GLY A 118 -26.35 -11.83 31.45
C GLY A 118 -26.31 -10.32 31.72
N GLY A 119 -27.30 -9.84 32.49
CA GLY A 119 -27.43 -8.43 32.88
C GLY A 119 -26.27 -7.91 33.72
N ILE A 120 -25.80 -8.69 34.72
CA ILE A 120 -24.64 -8.34 35.55
C ILE A 120 -23.39 -8.19 34.67
N ARG A 121 -23.21 -9.09 33.71
CA ARG A 121 -22.07 -9.06 32.78
C ARG A 121 -22.14 -7.88 31.80
N LEU A 122 -23.33 -7.61 31.27
CA LEU A 122 -23.59 -6.47 30.40
C LEU A 122 -23.42 -5.14 31.16
N TRP A 123 -23.95 -5.05 32.39
CA TRP A 123 -23.80 -3.89 33.26
C TRP A 123 -22.33 -3.61 33.60
N TYR A 124 -21.57 -4.64 33.96
CA TYR A 124 -20.12 -4.52 34.20
C TYR A 124 -19.39 -3.98 32.97
N ARG A 125 -19.71 -4.46 31.75
CA ARG A 125 -19.17 -3.97 30.50
C ARG A 125 -19.49 -2.49 30.28
N ILE A 126 -20.74 -2.11 30.42
CA ILE A 126 -21.20 -0.72 30.22
C ILE A 126 -20.55 0.23 31.23
N PHE A 127 -20.48 -0.18 32.51
CA PHE A 127 -19.90 0.68 33.54
C PHE A 127 -18.41 0.86 33.40
N ARG A 128 -17.70 -0.19 32.98
CA ARG A 128 -16.26 -0.12 32.79
C ARG A 128 -15.88 0.56 31.46
N SER A 129 -16.67 0.42 30.43
CA SER A 129 -16.51 1.18 29.19
C SER A 129 -16.78 2.68 29.40
N LYS A 130 -17.80 3.04 30.21
CA LYS A 130 -18.08 4.43 30.60
C LYS A 130 -17.04 5.02 31.55
N GLY A 131 -16.39 4.23 32.39
CA GLY A 131 -15.32 4.70 33.28
C GLY A 131 -14.01 5.05 32.57
N ARG A 132 -13.85 4.65 31.29
CA ARG A 132 -12.77 5.09 30.40
C ARG A 132 -13.13 6.32 29.55
N GLN A 133 -14.40 6.70 29.52
CA GLN A 133 -14.84 7.94 28.90
C GLN A 133 -14.66 9.10 29.89
N ILE A 134 -13.79 10.05 29.54
CA ILE A 134 -13.79 11.42 30.04
C ILE A 134 -13.38 11.60 31.51
N THR A 135 -12.15 11.23 31.87
CA THR A 135 -11.42 11.91 32.94
C THR A 135 -9.92 11.94 32.64
N SER A 136 -9.56 12.72 31.65
CA SER A 136 -8.28 13.42 31.63
C SER A 136 -8.36 14.52 30.56
N THR A 137 -8.50 15.74 31.01
CA THR A 137 -8.05 16.97 30.35
C THR A 137 -6.53 16.90 30.13
N SER A 138 -6.08 16.00 29.25
CA SER A 138 -4.75 16.13 28.68
C SER A 138 -4.91 16.84 27.34
N THR A 139 -4.61 18.12 27.35
CA THR A 139 -4.52 19.07 26.25
C THR A 139 -3.49 18.67 25.16
N ASP A 140 -3.03 17.43 25.13
CA ASP A 140 -1.85 17.02 24.37
C ASP A 140 -2.16 16.10 23.18
N ARG A 141 -3.45 15.90 22.84
CA ARG A 141 -3.86 15.04 21.71
C ARG A 141 -4.54 15.87 20.64
N PRO A 142 -4.10 15.81 19.36
CA PRO A 142 -4.69 16.62 18.32
C PRO A 142 -6.18 16.28 18.12
N ARG A 143 -7.00 17.32 18.04
CA ARG A 143 -8.43 17.20 17.74
C ARG A 143 -8.58 16.69 16.32
N THR A 144 -9.22 15.52 16.17
CA THR A 144 -9.17 14.76 14.92
C THR A 144 -10.56 14.63 14.30
N LEU A 145 -10.65 14.92 12.99
CA LEU A 145 -11.75 14.56 12.11
C LEU A 145 -11.38 13.28 11.36
N VAL A 146 -12.31 12.30 11.32
CA VAL A 146 -12.10 11.04 10.58
C VAL A 146 -12.97 11.06 9.33
N VAL A 147 -12.32 10.95 8.17
CA VAL A 147 -12.99 10.86 6.86
C VAL A 147 -13.24 9.40 6.52
N GLY A 148 -14.52 9.03 6.36
CA GLY A 148 -14.97 7.67 6.16
C GLY A 148 -15.51 7.03 7.44
N ALA A 149 -16.79 6.69 7.42
CA ALA A 149 -17.54 6.06 8.52
C ALA A 149 -17.82 4.57 8.22
N GLY A 150 -16.92 3.91 7.48
CA GLY A 150 -16.93 2.48 7.20
C GLY A 150 -16.16 1.69 8.27
N GLU A 151 -15.83 0.43 7.97
CA GLU A 151 -15.09 -0.46 8.87
C GLU A 151 -13.73 0.12 9.28
N THR A 152 -12.97 0.67 8.32
CA THR A 152 -11.65 1.27 8.57
C THR A 152 -11.75 2.53 9.44
N GLY A 153 -12.74 3.39 9.19
CA GLY A 153 -12.99 4.57 10.04
C GLY A 153 -13.45 4.19 11.45
N SER A 154 -14.30 3.18 11.56
CA SER A 154 -14.72 2.62 12.85
C SER A 154 -13.54 2.06 13.65
N LEU A 155 -12.64 1.33 12.99
CA LEU A 155 -11.40 0.82 13.59
C LEU A 155 -10.50 1.97 14.08
N ALA A 156 -10.29 2.99 13.24
CA ALA A 156 -9.48 4.16 13.58
C ALA A 156 -10.04 4.88 14.82
N ILE A 157 -11.34 5.18 14.82
CA ILE A 157 -12.02 5.86 15.93
C ILE A 157 -11.90 5.03 17.23
N ASN A 158 -12.14 3.73 17.16
CA ASN A 158 -12.06 2.86 18.34
C ASN A 158 -10.65 2.81 18.94
N ARG A 159 -9.60 2.70 18.08
CA ARG A 159 -8.21 2.69 18.51
C ARG A 159 -7.77 4.04 19.09
N MET A 160 -8.20 5.16 18.50
CA MET A 160 -7.96 6.50 19.06
C MET A 160 -8.62 6.67 20.44
N ILE A 161 -9.85 6.22 20.62
CA ILE A 161 -10.55 6.23 21.92
C ILE A 161 -9.81 5.34 22.93
N SER A 162 -9.30 4.18 22.50
CA SER A 162 -8.53 3.25 23.33
C SER A 162 -7.12 3.75 23.64
N ARG A 163 -6.70 4.91 23.11
CA ARG A 163 -5.37 5.52 23.28
C ARG A 163 -4.23 4.65 22.75
N ASP A 164 -4.45 4.04 21.58
CA ASP A 164 -3.41 3.29 20.92
C ASP A 164 -2.25 4.25 20.52
N PRO A 165 -1.00 3.95 20.88
CA PRO A 165 0.15 4.78 20.51
C PRO A 165 0.34 4.92 18.99
N ASN A 166 -0.09 3.93 18.22
CA ASN A 166 -0.01 3.91 16.76
C ASN A 166 -1.11 4.76 16.09
N MET A 167 -2.11 5.21 16.87
CA MET A 167 -3.23 6.04 16.40
C MET A 167 -3.43 7.27 17.27
N PRO A 168 -2.46 8.20 17.29
CA PRO A 168 -2.57 9.42 18.07
C PRO A 168 -3.71 10.30 17.53
N GLY A 169 -4.50 10.87 18.43
CA GLY A 169 -5.61 11.77 18.11
C GLY A 169 -6.78 11.64 19.07
N LEU A 170 -7.61 12.68 19.15
CA LEU A 170 -8.89 12.69 19.85
C LEU A 170 -10.00 12.82 18.81
N PRO A 171 -10.73 11.75 18.47
CA PRO A 171 -11.75 11.81 17.43
C PRO A 171 -12.95 12.66 17.93
N ILE A 172 -13.20 13.76 17.24
CA ILE A 172 -14.25 14.73 17.57
C ILE A 172 -15.49 14.52 16.70
N VAL A 173 -15.28 14.33 15.39
CA VAL A 173 -16.31 14.22 14.38
C VAL A 173 -15.85 13.29 13.26
N ALA A 174 -16.78 12.61 12.60
CA ALA A 174 -16.52 11.85 11.38
C ALA A 174 -17.35 12.38 10.22
N THR A 175 -16.90 12.15 8.97
CA THR A 175 -17.65 12.47 7.75
C THR A 175 -17.79 11.21 6.89
N ASP A 176 -18.90 11.11 6.13
CA ASP A 176 -19.09 10.06 5.12
C ASP A 176 -20.03 10.58 4.02
N ASP A 177 -19.71 10.24 2.76
CA ASP A 177 -20.55 10.66 1.62
C ASP A 177 -21.84 9.85 1.51
N ASP A 178 -21.91 8.71 2.17
CA ASP A 178 -23.14 7.93 2.31
C ASP A 178 -24.14 8.63 3.23
N LYS A 179 -25.23 9.12 2.64
CA LYS A 179 -26.30 9.86 3.34
C LYS A 179 -26.97 9.04 4.46
N GLU A 180 -27.00 7.71 4.36
CA GLU A 180 -27.60 6.85 5.37
C GLU A 180 -26.80 6.81 6.68
N LYS A 181 -25.51 7.09 6.61
CA LYS A 181 -24.63 7.14 7.78
C LYS A 181 -24.63 8.50 8.48
N ARG A 182 -24.99 9.57 7.77
CA ARG A 182 -25.00 10.94 8.31
C ARG A 182 -26.01 11.06 9.47
N GLY A 183 -25.62 11.73 10.53
CA GLY A 183 -26.42 11.89 11.76
C GLY A 183 -26.28 10.74 12.78
N ASN A 184 -25.73 9.59 12.40
CA ASN A 184 -25.47 8.46 13.27
C ASN A 184 -24.18 8.66 14.11
N HIS A 185 -23.93 7.74 15.04
CA HIS A 185 -22.75 7.75 15.89
C HIS A 185 -21.95 6.45 15.73
N ILE A 186 -20.63 6.56 15.62
CA ILE A 186 -19.69 5.43 15.61
C ILE A 186 -18.83 5.54 16.86
N HIS A 187 -18.91 4.55 17.76
CA HIS A 187 -18.20 4.56 19.06
C HIS A 187 -18.41 5.86 19.87
N GLY A 188 -19.56 6.53 19.69
CA GLY A 188 -19.88 7.79 20.37
C GLY A 188 -19.42 9.07 19.63
N VAL A 189 -18.71 8.92 18.49
CA VAL A 189 -18.35 10.04 17.59
C VAL A 189 -19.44 10.22 16.55
N ARG A 190 -19.93 11.44 16.37
CA ARG A 190 -21.01 11.75 15.42
C ARG A 190 -20.48 11.80 13.99
N VAL A 191 -21.22 11.22 13.05
CA VAL A 191 -21.01 11.39 11.61
C VAL A 191 -21.76 12.62 11.16
N GLU A 192 -21.05 13.70 10.82
CA GLU A 192 -21.64 15.00 10.51
C GLU A 192 -21.18 15.47 9.14
N GLY A 193 -22.08 15.42 8.15
CA GLY A 193 -21.79 15.86 6.79
C GLY A 193 -21.05 14.88 5.89
N GLY A 194 -20.71 15.34 4.70
CA GLY A 194 -19.93 14.65 3.68
C GLY A 194 -18.52 15.22 3.51
N SER A 195 -17.87 14.87 2.40
CA SER A 195 -16.54 15.38 2.06
C SER A 195 -16.56 16.89 1.83
N GLU A 196 -17.63 17.42 1.24
CA GLU A 196 -17.85 18.85 0.99
C GLU A 196 -17.86 19.70 2.27
N ASP A 197 -18.25 19.12 3.40
CA ASP A 197 -18.40 19.83 4.68
C ASP A 197 -17.09 19.87 5.50
N ILE A 198 -16.04 19.15 5.09
CA ILE A 198 -14.79 19.01 5.84
C ILE A 198 -14.18 20.36 6.26
N PRO A 199 -14.02 21.37 5.37
CA PRO A 199 -13.42 22.64 5.78
C PRO A 199 -14.24 23.36 6.86
N ALA A 200 -15.56 23.42 6.71
CA ALA A 200 -16.46 24.04 7.67
C ALA A 200 -16.46 23.31 9.04
N LEU A 201 -16.37 21.98 9.02
CA LEU A 201 -16.28 21.17 10.23
C LEU A 201 -14.93 21.34 10.94
N CYS A 202 -13.84 21.51 10.19
CA CYS A 202 -12.53 21.80 10.76
C CYS A 202 -12.53 23.11 11.53
N GLU A 203 -13.10 24.17 10.98
CA GLU A 203 -13.25 25.46 11.65
C GLU A 203 -14.19 25.38 12.86
N LYS A 204 -15.39 24.79 12.66
CA LYS A 204 -16.41 24.66 13.71
C LYS A 204 -15.91 23.92 14.95
N TYR A 205 -15.14 22.88 14.77
CA TYR A 205 -14.66 22.02 15.86
C TYR A 205 -13.20 22.27 16.25
N GLY A 206 -12.50 23.22 15.63
CA GLY A 206 -11.08 23.47 15.88
C GLY A 206 -10.25 22.20 15.67
N ILE A 207 -10.40 21.58 14.51
CA ILE A 207 -9.70 20.34 14.16
C ILE A 207 -8.24 20.65 13.83
N GLU A 208 -7.32 19.86 14.37
CA GLU A 208 -5.88 19.98 14.16
C GLU A 208 -5.35 18.88 13.24
N GLN A 209 -6.05 17.73 13.18
CA GLN A 209 -5.66 16.57 12.39
C GLN A 209 -6.86 15.98 11.64
N ILE A 210 -6.66 15.60 10.39
CA ILE A 210 -7.62 14.82 9.60
C ILE A 210 -7.03 13.44 9.36
N VAL A 211 -7.82 12.39 9.64
CA VAL A 211 -7.46 11.00 9.33
C VAL A 211 -8.35 10.48 8.22
N ILE A 212 -7.73 10.13 7.10
CA ILE A 212 -8.42 9.65 5.90
C ILE A 212 -8.47 8.13 5.95
N ALA A 213 -9.69 7.57 6.08
CA ALA A 213 -9.96 6.15 6.29
C ALA A 213 -10.98 5.62 5.25
N ILE A 214 -10.67 5.79 3.95
CA ILE A 214 -11.54 5.48 2.80
C ILE A 214 -10.93 4.46 1.82
N PRO A 215 -10.51 3.26 2.24
CA PRO A 215 -9.85 2.30 1.35
C PRO A 215 -10.75 1.79 0.21
N SER A 216 -12.08 1.95 0.35
CA SER A 216 -13.05 1.52 -0.66
C SER A 216 -13.40 2.59 -1.70
N ALA A 217 -12.92 3.82 -1.53
CA ALA A 217 -13.18 4.89 -2.47
C ALA A 217 -12.46 4.66 -3.80
N THR A 218 -13.09 5.07 -4.89
CA THR A 218 -12.46 5.06 -6.23
C THR A 218 -11.30 6.05 -6.30
N ALA A 219 -10.44 5.93 -7.31
CA ALA A 219 -9.33 6.84 -7.54
C ALA A 219 -9.79 8.31 -7.61
N ASP A 220 -10.88 8.58 -8.33
CA ASP A 220 -11.42 9.94 -8.49
C ASP A 220 -11.99 10.48 -7.19
N GLN A 221 -12.74 9.66 -6.43
CA GLN A 221 -13.25 10.04 -5.11
C GLN A 221 -12.11 10.33 -4.13
N ARG A 222 -11.06 9.51 -4.12
CA ARG A 222 -9.88 9.78 -3.29
C ARG A 222 -9.23 11.12 -3.65
N ARG A 223 -9.02 11.36 -4.95
CA ARG A 223 -8.43 12.62 -5.44
C ARG A 223 -9.24 13.84 -5.00
N GLU A 224 -10.56 13.78 -5.14
CA GLU A 224 -11.47 14.84 -4.72
C GLU A 224 -11.40 15.08 -3.20
N ILE A 225 -11.51 14.04 -2.39
CA ILE A 225 -11.45 14.14 -0.93
C ILE A 225 -10.10 14.68 -0.46
N TYR A 226 -9.00 14.20 -1.01
CA TYR A 226 -7.67 14.73 -0.70
C TYR A 226 -7.56 16.22 -1.09
N SER A 227 -8.10 16.60 -2.25
CA SER A 227 -8.12 18.01 -2.69
C SER A 227 -8.89 18.91 -1.72
N ILE A 228 -10.01 18.43 -1.17
CA ILE A 228 -10.79 19.16 -0.15
C ILE A 228 -9.99 19.24 1.17
N CYS A 229 -9.43 18.12 1.63
CA CYS A 229 -8.65 18.08 2.87
C CYS A 229 -7.43 19.01 2.81
N THR A 230 -6.75 19.12 1.67
CA THR A 230 -5.59 20.01 1.49
C THR A 230 -5.94 21.50 1.51
N GLN A 231 -7.22 21.88 1.44
CA GLN A 231 -7.66 23.29 1.61
C GLN A 231 -7.67 23.71 3.08
N THR A 232 -7.59 22.76 4.02
CA THR A 232 -7.54 23.03 5.45
C THR A 232 -6.09 23.19 5.92
N SER A 233 -5.90 23.81 7.10
CA SER A 233 -4.60 23.90 7.77
C SER A 233 -4.27 22.68 8.65
N CYS A 234 -5.08 21.63 8.60
CA CYS A 234 -4.95 20.45 9.44
C CYS A 234 -3.81 19.53 8.97
N ILE A 235 -3.19 18.82 9.91
CA ILE A 235 -2.24 17.75 9.61
C ILE A 235 -3.01 16.57 8.98
N LEU A 236 -2.59 16.14 7.79
CA LEU A 236 -3.24 15.05 7.09
C LEU A 236 -2.54 13.73 7.38
N LYS A 237 -3.29 12.74 7.87
CA LYS A 237 -2.85 11.37 8.11
C LYS A 237 -3.73 10.41 7.33
N THR A 238 -3.19 9.25 7.00
CA THR A 238 -3.95 8.16 6.37
C THR A 238 -3.60 6.82 6.99
N LEU A 239 -4.45 5.84 6.75
CA LEU A 239 -4.22 4.45 7.11
C LEU A 239 -3.69 3.69 5.90
N PRO A 240 -2.73 2.76 6.06
CA PRO A 240 -2.38 1.83 5.01
C PRO A 240 -3.60 0.99 4.61
N ASN A 241 -3.57 0.44 3.39
CA ASN A 241 -4.70 -0.36 2.89
C ASN A 241 -4.88 -1.63 3.72
N VAL A 242 -5.93 -1.67 4.55
CA VAL A 242 -6.19 -2.74 5.52
C VAL A 242 -6.86 -3.96 4.87
N ARG A 243 -7.35 -3.85 3.61
CA ARG A 243 -8.10 -4.93 2.94
C ARG A 243 -7.30 -6.21 2.71
N ASP A 244 -5.98 -6.08 2.57
CA ASP A 244 -5.09 -7.21 2.26
C ASP A 244 -4.34 -7.71 3.50
N MET A 245 -4.60 -7.14 4.68
CA MET A 245 -3.96 -7.51 5.94
C MET A 245 -4.73 -8.62 6.65
N ARG A 246 -4.00 -9.57 7.21
CA ARG A 246 -4.56 -10.61 8.09
C ARG A 246 -4.95 -10.00 9.43
N ILE A 247 -5.90 -10.62 10.14
CA ILE A 247 -6.43 -10.11 11.42
C ILE A 247 -5.34 -9.91 12.47
N ASP A 248 -4.31 -10.73 12.45
CA ASP A 248 -3.11 -10.66 13.30
C ASP A 248 -2.16 -9.50 12.93
N GLU A 249 -2.21 -8.98 11.70
CA GLU A 249 -1.42 -7.84 11.22
C GLU A 249 -2.08 -6.49 11.52
N LEU A 250 -3.39 -6.49 11.82
CA LEU A 250 -4.14 -5.27 12.14
C LEU A 250 -3.66 -4.56 13.40
N ASP A 251 -3.09 -5.30 14.36
CA ASP A 251 -2.57 -4.71 15.62
C ASP A 251 -1.33 -3.81 15.39
N GLY A 252 -0.62 -4.00 14.27
CA GLY A 252 0.55 -3.20 13.89
C GLY A 252 0.25 -1.96 13.04
N VAL A 253 -1.00 -1.75 12.61
CA VAL A 253 -1.37 -0.63 11.74
C VAL A 253 -1.21 0.70 12.47
N ALA A 254 -0.35 1.59 11.94
CA ALA A 254 -0.12 2.93 12.45
C ALA A 254 -0.63 3.99 11.44
N LEU A 255 -1.00 5.16 11.96
CA LEU A 255 -1.21 6.33 11.11
C LEU A 255 0.12 6.74 10.46
N ARG A 256 0.06 6.99 9.16
CA ARG A 256 1.19 7.58 8.43
C ARG A 256 0.80 8.95 7.87
N ASP A 257 1.79 9.77 7.60
CA ASP A 257 1.58 11.00 6.87
C ASP A 257 1.04 10.71 5.47
N VAL A 258 0.16 11.58 4.98
CA VAL A 258 -0.27 11.56 3.59
C VAL A 258 0.92 11.93 2.72
N ASP A 259 1.26 11.06 1.78
CA ASP A 259 2.29 11.35 0.79
C ASP A 259 1.64 11.88 -0.50
N VAL A 260 2.45 12.48 -1.36
CA VAL A 260 2.05 12.94 -2.70
C VAL A 260 1.48 11.80 -3.55
N THR A 261 1.94 10.57 -3.35
CA THR A 261 1.39 9.38 -4.00
C THR A 261 -0.09 9.17 -3.70
N ASP A 262 -0.53 9.49 -2.48
CA ASP A 262 -1.94 9.38 -2.09
C ASP A 262 -2.81 10.41 -2.80
N LEU A 263 -2.27 11.62 -3.05
CA LEU A 263 -2.98 12.71 -3.73
C LEU A 263 -3.30 12.40 -5.20
N LEU A 264 -2.52 11.53 -5.83
CA LEU A 264 -2.75 11.14 -7.22
C LEU A 264 -3.92 10.16 -7.37
N GLY A 265 -4.40 9.59 -6.28
CA GLY A 265 -5.56 8.72 -6.25
C GLY A 265 -5.44 7.45 -7.11
N ARG A 266 -4.22 7.02 -7.47
CA ARG A 266 -4.03 5.82 -8.31
C ARG A 266 -4.33 4.56 -7.52
N ASP A 267 -4.99 3.60 -8.19
CA ASP A 267 -5.22 2.29 -7.63
C ASP A 267 -3.92 1.48 -7.60
N GLU A 268 -3.71 0.71 -6.55
CA GLU A 268 -2.56 -0.17 -6.46
C GLU A 268 -2.71 -1.33 -7.46
N ILE A 269 -1.81 -1.41 -8.44
CA ILE A 269 -1.75 -2.51 -9.40
C ILE A 269 -0.99 -3.67 -8.75
N LEU A 270 -1.64 -4.83 -8.67
CA LEU A 270 -1.02 -6.05 -8.17
C LEU A 270 -0.17 -6.71 -9.27
N LEU A 271 0.95 -7.32 -8.89
CA LEU A 271 1.76 -8.13 -9.79
C LEU A 271 0.98 -9.37 -10.23
N ASP A 272 0.87 -9.62 -11.54
CA ASP A 272 0.40 -10.92 -12.02
C ASP A 272 1.50 -11.96 -11.80
N THR A 273 1.40 -12.64 -10.66
CA THR A 273 2.39 -13.64 -10.24
C THR A 273 2.46 -14.83 -11.19
N ARG A 274 1.41 -15.17 -11.92
CA ARG A 274 1.41 -16.28 -12.89
C ARG A 274 2.28 -15.92 -14.08
N ILE A 275 2.10 -14.71 -14.64
CA ILE A 275 2.91 -14.24 -15.76
C ILE A 275 4.37 -14.08 -15.30
N ALA A 276 4.61 -13.44 -14.17
CA ALA A 276 5.95 -13.24 -13.63
C ALA A 276 6.68 -14.57 -13.37
N SER A 277 6.03 -15.51 -12.69
CA SER A 277 6.62 -16.82 -12.37
C SER A 277 6.93 -17.66 -13.62
N SER A 278 6.19 -17.48 -14.70
CA SER A 278 6.38 -18.28 -15.94
C SER A 278 7.77 -18.15 -16.56
N TYR A 279 8.50 -17.07 -16.27
CA TYR A 279 9.83 -16.82 -16.84
C TYR A 279 10.91 -16.43 -15.82
N ILE A 280 10.52 -16.08 -14.58
CA ILE A 280 11.44 -15.66 -13.52
C ILE A 280 11.70 -16.80 -12.53
N SER A 281 10.67 -17.56 -12.12
CA SER A 281 10.82 -18.57 -11.09
C SER A 281 11.88 -19.61 -11.45
N GLY A 282 12.78 -19.89 -10.50
CA GLY A 282 13.88 -20.84 -10.66
C GLY A 282 15.01 -20.40 -11.61
N ASN A 283 14.91 -19.23 -12.24
CA ASN A 283 15.87 -18.69 -13.19
C ASN A 283 16.89 -17.73 -12.53
N THR A 284 18.02 -17.51 -13.22
CA THR A 284 18.97 -16.43 -12.90
C THR A 284 18.53 -15.16 -13.60
N VAL A 285 18.29 -14.10 -12.84
CA VAL A 285 17.86 -12.78 -13.34
C VAL A 285 18.99 -11.77 -13.12
N LEU A 286 19.39 -11.08 -14.16
CA LEU A 286 20.34 -9.95 -14.11
C LEU A 286 19.55 -8.64 -14.18
N VAL A 287 19.82 -7.72 -13.25
CA VAL A 287 19.26 -6.37 -13.26
C VAL A 287 20.41 -5.37 -13.35
N THR A 288 20.58 -4.71 -14.49
CA THR A 288 21.55 -3.63 -14.64
C THR A 288 20.96 -2.32 -14.14
N GLY A 289 21.76 -1.45 -13.55
CA GLY A 289 21.25 -0.29 -12.81
C GLY A 289 20.42 -0.72 -11.60
N GLY A 290 20.77 -1.88 -11.00
CA GLY A 290 19.99 -2.54 -9.98
C GLY A 290 19.93 -1.79 -8.66
N GLY A 291 20.87 -0.89 -8.34
CA GLY A 291 20.83 0.03 -7.22
C GLY A 291 19.95 1.26 -7.45
N GLY A 292 19.60 1.58 -8.70
CA GLY A 292 18.74 2.70 -9.05
C GLY A 292 17.30 2.52 -8.58
N SER A 293 16.51 3.60 -8.68
CA SER A 293 15.11 3.60 -8.17
C SER A 293 14.22 2.52 -8.79
N ILE A 294 14.30 2.33 -10.13
CA ILE A 294 13.53 1.28 -10.83
C ILE A 294 14.19 -0.08 -10.64
N GLY A 295 15.52 -0.16 -10.80
CA GLY A 295 16.26 -1.43 -10.70
C GLY A 295 16.12 -2.08 -9.34
N SER A 296 16.19 -1.33 -8.25
CA SER A 296 16.02 -1.85 -6.89
C SER A 296 14.61 -2.37 -6.65
N GLU A 297 13.60 -1.68 -7.14
CA GLU A 297 12.22 -2.14 -7.02
C GLU A 297 11.94 -3.36 -7.90
N LEU A 298 12.51 -3.43 -9.11
CA LEU A 298 12.48 -4.64 -9.93
C LEU A 298 13.06 -5.83 -9.15
N CYS A 299 14.21 -5.66 -8.50
CA CYS A 299 14.80 -6.72 -7.67
C CYS A 299 13.87 -7.16 -6.53
N ARG A 300 13.20 -6.22 -5.84
CA ARG A 300 12.21 -6.53 -4.78
C ARG A 300 11.02 -7.31 -5.32
N GLN A 301 10.46 -6.90 -6.45
CA GLN A 301 9.31 -7.57 -7.06
C GLN A 301 9.69 -8.95 -7.63
N ILE A 302 10.87 -9.07 -8.24
CA ILE A 302 11.43 -10.33 -8.75
C ILE A 302 11.64 -11.33 -7.61
N ALA A 303 12.15 -10.89 -6.46
CA ALA A 303 12.35 -11.75 -5.29
C ALA A 303 11.05 -12.43 -4.82
N ARG A 304 9.90 -11.77 -4.96
CA ARG A 304 8.59 -12.32 -4.58
C ARG A 304 8.14 -13.55 -5.39
N VAL A 305 8.72 -13.77 -6.56
CA VAL A 305 8.37 -14.89 -7.45
C VAL A 305 9.44 -15.98 -7.48
N ALA A 306 10.27 -16.06 -6.45
CA ALA A 306 11.24 -17.11 -6.19
C ALA A 306 12.19 -17.41 -7.37
N PRO A 307 13.00 -16.45 -7.84
CA PRO A 307 14.09 -16.72 -8.77
C PRO A 307 15.14 -17.60 -8.08
N ARG A 308 15.93 -18.34 -8.84
CA ARG A 308 17.09 -19.05 -8.30
C ARG A 308 18.16 -18.06 -7.82
N ARG A 309 18.39 -17.02 -8.60
CA ARG A 309 19.43 -16.00 -8.36
C ARG A 309 19.03 -14.65 -8.89
N ILE A 310 19.35 -13.59 -8.15
CA ILE A 310 19.29 -12.20 -8.60
C ILE A 310 20.73 -11.67 -8.64
N VAL A 311 21.16 -11.20 -9.81
CA VAL A 311 22.44 -10.52 -9.99
C VAL A 311 22.15 -9.02 -10.15
N VAL A 312 22.54 -8.24 -9.15
CA VAL A 312 22.43 -6.77 -9.12
C VAL A 312 23.71 -6.21 -9.72
N PHE A 313 23.65 -5.64 -10.91
CA PHE A 313 24.79 -5.03 -11.57
C PHE A 313 24.64 -3.52 -11.60
N ASP A 314 25.52 -2.81 -10.90
CA ASP A 314 25.48 -1.34 -10.80
C ASP A 314 26.89 -0.77 -10.71
N MET A 315 27.06 0.48 -11.12
CA MET A 315 28.31 1.21 -10.94
C MET A 315 28.42 1.86 -9.55
N TYR A 316 27.27 2.09 -8.86
CA TYR A 316 27.20 2.72 -7.56
C TYR A 316 27.03 1.69 -6.43
N GLU A 317 28.13 1.49 -5.67
CA GLU A 317 28.22 0.41 -4.68
C GLU A 317 27.24 0.55 -3.51
N ASN A 318 27.00 1.77 -3.02
CA ASN A 318 26.26 1.96 -1.77
C ASN A 318 24.80 1.51 -1.89
N ASP A 319 24.10 1.95 -2.93
CA ASP A 319 22.69 1.58 -3.13
C ASP A 319 22.55 0.09 -3.44
N ALA A 320 23.47 -0.47 -4.23
CA ALA A 320 23.51 -1.90 -4.53
C ALA A 320 23.74 -2.76 -3.26
N TYR A 321 24.67 -2.32 -2.39
CA TYR A 321 24.92 -2.98 -1.12
C TYR A 321 23.70 -2.94 -0.19
N MET A 322 23.05 -1.78 -0.03
CA MET A 322 21.88 -1.64 0.82
C MET A 322 20.71 -2.52 0.35
N LEU A 323 20.48 -2.56 -0.97
CA LEU A 323 19.49 -3.45 -1.57
C LEU A 323 19.79 -4.93 -1.27
N CYS A 324 21.06 -5.34 -1.42
CA CYS A 324 21.48 -6.70 -1.13
C CYS A 324 21.19 -7.09 0.33
N GLN A 325 21.56 -6.23 1.29
CA GLN A 325 21.28 -6.46 2.71
C GLN A 325 19.79 -6.56 3.02
N GLU A 326 18.96 -5.75 2.36
CA GLU A 326 17.51 -5.81 2.47
C GLU A 326 16.97 -7.16 1.99
N LEU A 327 17.34 -7.58 0.77
CA LEU A 327 16.85 -8.81 0.16
C LEU A 327 17.32 -10.07 0.91
N LEU A 328 18.57 -10.13 1.35
CA LEU A 328 19.10 -11.24 2.15
C LEU A 328 18.42 -11.39 3.51
N ARG A 329 17.92 -10.30 4.10
CA ARG A 329 17.15 -10.35 5.35
C ARG A 329 15.74 -10.89 5.13
N GLN A 330 15.13 -10.60 3.99
CA GLN A 330 13.73 -10.96 3.70
C GLN A 330 13.59 -12.34 3.06
N TYR A 331 14.58 -12.78 2.28
CA TYR A 331 14.53 -13.99 1.45
C TYR A 331 15.76 -14.86 1.69
N ASN A 332 15.58 -15.96 2.43
CA ASN A 332 16.69 -16.88 2.76
C ASN A 332 17.00 -17.90 1.63
N ASP A 333 16.05 -18.11 0.71
CA ASP A 333 16.13 -19.15 -0.32
C ASP A 333 16.57 -18.60 -1.69
N ILE A 334 16.88 -17.31 -1.79
CA ILE A 334 17.31 -16.67 -3.03
C ILE A 334 18.79 -16.30 -2.93
N ASP A 335 19.57 -16.68 -3.95
CA ASP A 335 20.96 -16.27 -4.09
C ASP A 335 21.01 -14.84 -4.65
N VAL A 336 21.33 -13.85 -3.80
CA VAL A 336 21.42 -12.44 -4.18
C VAL A 336 22.89 -12.05 -4.26
N ILE A 337 23.34 -11.64 -5.45
CA ILE A 337 24.71 -11.28 -5.76
C ILE A 337 24.76 -9.84 -6.25
N VAL A 338 25.74 -9.09 -5.75
CA VAL A 338 26.07 -7.75 -6.27
C VAL A 338 27.37 -7.82 -7.08
N GLU A 339 27.34 -7.29 -8.28
CA GLU A 339 28.48 -7.06 -9.15
C GLU A 339 28.63 -5.57 -9.42
N ILE A 340 29.77 -5.02 -9.06
CA ILE A 340 30.08 -3.60 -9.30
C ILE A 340 30.82 -3.44 -10.62
N GLY A 341 30.34 -2.52 -11.44
CA GLY A 341 30.95 -2.20 -12.73
C GLY A 341 30.07 -1.33 -13.61
N ASN A 342 30.61 -0.92 -14.74
CA ASN A 342 29.95 -0.06 -15.71
C ASN A 342 29.49 -0.89 -16.92
N VAL A 343 28.29 -0.65 -17.43
CA VAL A 343 27.75 -1.28 -18.65
C VAL A 343 28.52 -0.88 -19.91
N CYS A 344 29.29 0.21 -19.87
CA CYS A 344 30.18 0.61 -20.94
C CYS A 344 31.44 -0.27 -21.04
N ASP A 345 31.78 -1.01 -19.99
CA ASP A 345 32.93 -1.93 -19.99
C ASP A 345 32.52 -3.30 -20.55
N VAL A 346 32.83 -3.52 -21.83
CA VAL A 346 32.51 -4.75 -22.57
C VAL A 346 33.09 -5.99 -21.88
N ALA A 347 34.34 -5.90 -21.37
CA ALA A 347 34.99 -7.03 -20.71
C ALA A 347 34.27 -7.42 -19.42
N ARG A 348 33.87 -6.41 -18.64
CA ARG A 348 33.11 -6.62 -17.40
C ARG A 348 31.71 -7.19 -17.65
N VAL A 349 31.01 -6.68 -18.65
CA VAL A 349 29.69 -7.22 -19.05
C VAL A 349 29.84 -8.69 -19.44
N ASN A 350 30.78 -9.04 -20.30
CA ASN A 350 31.01 -10.41 -20.75
C ASN A 350 31.42 -11.35 -19.59
N GLU A 351 32.25 -10.88 -18.66
CA GLU A 351 32.60 -11.63 -17.45
C GLU A 351 31.36 -12.01 -16.63
N ILE A 352 30.43 -11.06 -16.42
CA ILE A 352 29.21 -11.29 -15.67
C ILE A 352 28.31 -12.31 -16.38
N PHE A 353 28.13 -12.18 -17.68
CA PHE A 353 27.33 -13.13 -18.45
C PHE A 353 27.95 -14.52 -18.47
N THR A 354 29.27 -14.62 -18.63
CA THR A 354 30.01 -15.89 -18.55
C THR A 354 29.88 -16.56 -17.18
N LYS A 355 29.96 -15.77 -16.10
CA LYS A 355 29.95 -16.28 -14.73
C LYS A 355 28.57 -16.76 -14.28
N TYR A 356 27.51 -16.03 -14.65
CA TYR A 356 26.19 -16.24 -14.09
C TYR A 356 25.18 -16.84 -15.05
N HIS A 357 25.41 -16.81 -16.36
CA HIS A 357 24.51 -17.29 -17.41
C HIS A 357 23.05 -16.85 -17.17
N PRO A 358 22.77 -15.52 -17.12
CA PRO A 358 21.42 -15.04 -16.83
C PRO A 358 20.44 -15.52 -17.91
N SER A 359 19.29 -16.03 -17.46
CA SER A 359 18.18 -16.39 -18.35
C SER A 359 17.30 -15.21 -18.68
N VAL A 360 17.25 -14.21 -17.77
CA VAL A 360 16.43 -13.00 -17.90
C VAL A 360 17.27 -11.80 -17.55
N VAL A 361 17.17 -10.74 -18.35
CA VAL A 361 17.84 -9.46 -18.13
C VAL A 361 16.82 -8.33 -18.09
N PHE A 362 16.86 -7.53 -17.03
CA PHE A 362 16.20 -6.23 -16.96
C PHE A 362 17.28 -5.14 -17.06
N HIS A 363 17.24 -4.37 -18.13
CA HIS A 363 18.24 -3.33 -18.38
C HIS A 363 17.69 -1.96 -17.98
N ALA A 364 18.00 -1.54 -16.73
CA ALA A 364 17.59 -0.26 -16.16
C ALA A 364 18.76 0.75 -15.99
N ALA A 365 19.97 0.36 -16.34
CA ALA A 365 21.12 1.26 -16.31
C ALA A 365 21.00 2.34 -17.38
N ALA A 366 20.95 3.61 -16.98
CA ALA A 366 20.94 4.76 -17.88
C ALA A 366 21.21 6.08 -17.12
N HIS A 367 21.79 7.04 -17.78
CA HIS A 367 21.75 8.44 -17.36
C HIS A 367 20.41 9.06 -17.75
N LYS A 368 19.67 9.61 -16.78
CA LYS A 368 18.27 10.04 -16.97
C LYS A 368 18.01 11.55 -16.84
N HIS A 369 18.98 12.30 -16.30
CA HIS A 369 18.80 13.72 -16.05
C HIS A 369 19.00 14.53 -17.32
N VAL A 370 17.89 15.04 -17.91
CA VAL A 370 17.91 15.83 -19.14
C VAL A 370 18.92 16.96 -19.06
N PRO A 371 18.92 17.88 -18.06
CA PRO A 371 19.85 19.00 -18.06
C PRO A 371 21.33 18.61 -18.02
N LEU A 372 21.66 17.46 -17.38
CA LEU A 372 23.04 16.99 -17.34
C LEU A 372 23.48 16.36 -18.66
N MET A 373 22.54 15.72 -19.37
CA MET A 373 22.86 15.10 -20.67
C MET A 373 22.92 16.13 -21.79
N GLU A 374 22.27 17.28 -21.65
CA GLU A 374 22.48 18.43 -22.54
C GLU A 374 23.89 19.02 -22.38
N ILE A 375 24.42 19.04 -21.15
CA ILE A 375 25.80 19.48 -20.86
C ILE A 375 26.85 18.44 -21.27
N CYS A 376 26.52 17.15 -21.20
CA CYS A 376 27.44 16.03 -21.44
C CYS A 376 26.88 15.05 -22.49
N PRO A 377 26.62 15.46 -23.72
CA PRO A 377 25.95 14.61 -24.73
C PRO A 377 26.75 13.35 -25.09
N ARG A 378 28.08 13.43 -25.16
CA ARG A 378 28.94 12.28 -25.44
C ARG A 378 28.84 11.21 -24.35
N GLU A 379 28.75 11.61 -23.09
CA GLU A 379 28.53 10.68 -21.97
C GLU A 379 27.16 10.01 -22.06
N ALA A 380 26.12 10.77 -22.46
CA ALA A 380 24.80 10.20 -22.71
C ALA A 380 24.84 9.14 -23.83
N VAL A 381 25.55 9.41 -24.94
CA VAL A 381 25.73 8.45 -26.04
C VAL A 381 26.49 7.22 -25.55
N GLN A 382 27.63 7.42 -24.87
CA GLN A 382 28.43 6.32 -24.37
C GLN A 382 27.66 5.39 -23.43
N ASN A 383 27.01 5.96 -22.44
CA ASN A 383 26.32 5.16 -21.44
C ASN A 383 24.96 4.59 -21.94
N ASN A 384 24.12 5.45 -22.53
CA ASN A 384 22.77 5.04 -22.86
C ASN A 384 22.68 4.27 -24.20
N VAL A 385 23.56 4.58 -25.18
CA VAL A 385 23.55 3.86 -26.45
C VAL A 385 24.52 2.68 -26.41
N PHE A 386 25.81 2.93 -26.15
CA PHE A 386 26.83 1.86 -26.19
C PHE A 386 26.79 0.95 -24.98
N GLY A 387 26.47 1.47 -23.78
CA GLY A 387 26.18 0.63 -22.61
C GLY A 387 25.03 -0.33 -22.89
N THR A 388 23.93 0.17 -23.49
CA THR A 388 22.81 -0.69 -23.92
C THR A 388 23.24 -1.70 -24.97
N LEU A 389 23.98 -1.27 -26.01
CA LEU A 389 24.48 -2.14 -27.08
C LEU A 389 25.33 -3.30 -26.53
N ASN A 390 26.21 -3.02 -25.56
CA ASN A 390 27.06 -4.02 -24.94
C ASN A 390 26.24 -5.09 -24.22
N VAL A 391 25.22 -4.69 -23.45
CA VAL A 391 24.35 -5.63 -22.72
C VAL A 391 23.44 -6.42 -23.67
N VAL A 392 22.96 -5.78 -24.76
CA VAL A 392 22.15 -6.44 -25.82
C VAL A 392 23.00 -7.46 -26.56
N ARG A 393 24.25 -7.14 -26.96
CA ARG A 393 25.19 -8.07 -27.60
C ARG A 393 25.48 -9.28 -26.72
N ALA A 394 25.77 -9.04 -25.45
CA ALA A 394 25.98 -10.13 -24.50
C ALA A 394 24.74 -10.98 -24.32
N ALA A 395 23.57 -10.39 -24.28
CA ALA A 395 22.31 -11.14 -24.18
C ALA A 395 22.07 -12.06 -25.39
N ASP A 396 22.39 -11.59 -26.60
CA ASP A 396 22.32 -12.37 -27.83
C ASP A 396 23.36 -13.51 -27.83
N GLU A 397 24.64 -13.20 -27.59
CA GLU A 397 25.76 -14.14 -27.58
C GLU A 397 25.56 -15.28 -26.57
N PHE A 398 25.08 -14.96 -25.37
CA PHE A 398 24.84 -15.93 -24.30
C PHE A 398 23.45 -16.58 -24.37
N ASN A 399 22.65 -16.31 -25.40
CA ASN A 399 21.32 -16.86 -25.62
C ASN A 399 20.38 -16.65 -24.41
N VAL A 400 20.33 -15.43 -23.89
CA VAL A 400 19.37 -15.02 -22.85
C VAL A 400 17.95 -15.27 -23.35
N SER A 401 17.09 -15.84 -22.50
CA SER A 401 15.71 -16.13 -22.93
C SER A 401 14.90 -14.84 -23.14
N ARG A 402 15.05 -13.85 -22.23
CA ARG A 402 14.31 -12.59 -22.27
C ARG A 402 15.17 -11.41 -21.86
N PHE A 403 15.05 -10.34 -22.64
CA PHE A 403 15.71 -9.06 -22.36
C PHE A 403 14.66 -7.94 -22.35
N ILE A 404 14.54 -7.24 -21.23
CA ILE A 404 13.58 -6.16 -21.04
C ILE A 404 14.32 -4.84 -20.87
N PHE A 405 14.15 -3.93 -21.83
CA PHE A 405 14.73 -2.59 -21.83
C PHE A 405 13.82 -1.58 -21.19
N ILE A 406 14.29 -0.89 -20.16
CA ILE A 406 13.55 0.20 -19.52
C ILE A 406 13.70 1.46 -20.37
N SER A 407 12.62 1.88 -21.01
CA SER A 407 12.55 3.11 -21.81
C SER A 407 11.73 4.20 -21.11
N THR A 408 11.40 5.26 -21.82
CA THR A 408 10.73 6.44 -21.27
C THR A 408 9.83 7.10 -22.33
N ASP A 409 8.84 7.87 -21.88
CA ASP A 409 8.05 8.81 -22.70
C ASP A 409 8.90 9.80 -23.48
N LYS A 410 10.08 10.17 -22.96
CA LYS A 410 11.01 11.11 -23.59
C LYS A 410 11.73 10.56 -24.84
N ALA A 411 11.61 9.25 -25.08
CA ALA A 411 12.06 8.61 -26.34
C ALA A 411 11.07 8.84 -27.50
N VAL A 412 9.86 9.38 -27.21
CA VAL A 412 8.84 9.75 -28.20
C VAL A 412 9.12 11.17 -28.69
N ASN A 413 9.26 11.36 -30.01
CA ASN A 413 9.59 12.67 -30.60
C ASN A 413 10.61 13.44 -29.74
N PRO A 414 11.83 12.92 -29.55
CA PRO A 414 12.77 13.47 -28.57
C PRO A 414 13.10 14.94 -28.87
N THR A 415 13.16 15.75 -27.83
CA THR A 415 13.67 17.13 -27.88
C THR A 415 14.96 17.30 -27.12
N SER A 416 15.39 16.24 -26.44
CA SER A 416 16.60 16.19 -25.61
C SER A 416 17.54 15.08 -26.04
N VAL A 417 18.83 15.26 -25.76
CA VAL A 417 19.88 14.25 -25.95
C VAL A 417 19.55 12.97 -25.19
N MET A 418 19.09 13.09 -23.94
CA MET A 418 18.70 11.92 -23.13
C MET A 418 17.58 11.13 -23.82
N GLY A 419 16.53 11.79 -24.27
CA GLY A 419 15.42 11.16 -24.99
C GLY A 419 15.87 10.48 -26.27
N ALA A 420 16.69 11.15 -27.08
CA ALA A 420 17.26 10.62 -28.32
C ALA A 420 18.14 9.38 -28.08
N THR A 421 18.98 9.39 -27.04
CA THR A 421 19.80 8.21 -26.68
C THR A 421 18.95 7.02 -26.22
N LYS A 422 17.81 7.25 -25.52
CA LYS A 422 16.87 6.19 -25.16
C LYS A 422 16.14 5.64 -26.39
N ARG A 423 15.74 6.51 -27.34
CA ARG A 423 15.16 6.07 -28.62
C ARG A 423 16.16 5.23 -29.42
N MET A 424 17.41 5.64 -29.47
CA MET A 424 18.46 4.84 -30.11
C MET A 424 18.61 3.47 -29.46
N GLY A 425 18.51 3.39 -28.14
CA GLY A 425 18.49 2.12 -27.39
C GLY A 425 17.32 1.20 -27.80
N GLU A 426 16.12 1.76 -28.00
CA GLU A 426 14.96 1.01 -28.54
C GLU A 426 15.26 0.48 -29.95
N MET A 427 15.86 1.30 -30.81
CA MET A 427 16.24 0.92 -32.18
C MET A 427 17.28 -0.21 -32.17
N VAL A 428 18.29 -0.14 -31.30
CA VAL A 428 19.29 -1.20 -31.09
C VAL A 428 18.61 -2.51 -30.67
N MET A 429 17.72 -2.43 -29.68
CA MET A 429 16.97 -3.61 -29.19
C MET A 429 16.14 -4.24 -30.33
N GLN A 430 15.40 -3.43 -31.10
CA GLN A 430 14.60 -3.91 -32.22
C GLN A 430 15.46 -4.50 -33.35
N TYR A 431 16.66 -3.94 -33.59
CA TYR A 431 17.61 -4.49 -34.55
C TYR A 431 17.99 -5.93 -34.19
N TYR A 432 18.37 -6.18 -32.93
CA TYR A 432 18.74 -7.53 -32.47
C TYR A 432 17.54 -8.49 -32.38
N ALA A 433 16.35 -8.01 -32.08
CA ALA A 433 15.15 -8.83 -31.99
C ALA A 433 14.82 -9.59 -33.29
N ARG A 434 15.31 -9.16 -34.46
CA ARG A 434 15.04 -9.80 -35.76
C ARG A 434 15.84 -11.07 -36.00
N THR A 435 17.05 -11.14 -35.49
CA THR A 435 18.00 -12.23 -35.81
C THR A 435 18.33 -13.09 -34.60
N SER A 436 18.16 -12.55 -33.42
CA SER A 436 18.45 -13.21 -32.15
C SER A 436 17.38 -14.23 -31.75
N LYS A 437 17.80 -15.22 -30.97
CA LYS A 437 16.90 -16.14 -30.27
C LYS A 437 16.34 -15.53 -28.96
N THR A 438 16.95 -14.48 -28.47
CA THR A 438 16.52 -13.75 -27.28
C THR A 438 15.24 -12.97 -27.55
N THR A 439 14.26 -13.11 -26.69
CA THR A 439 13.04 -12.31 -26.75
C THR A 439 13.33 -10.92 -26.19
N PHE A 440 13.58 -9.96 -27.07
CA PHE A 440 13.81 -8.55 -26.69
C PHE A 440 12.50 -7.79 -26.63
N ALA A 441 12.33 -6.94 -25.61
CA ALA A 441 11.21 -5.99 -25.51
C ALA A 441 11.63 -4.71 -24.77
N ALA A 442 11.02 -3.58 -25.14
CA ALA A 442 11.15 -2.33 -24.42
C ALA A 442 9.86 -1.97 -23.70
N VAL A 443 9.96 -1.18 -22.62
CA VAL A 443 8.80 -0.68 -21.89
C VAL A 443 8.96 0.81 -21.68
N ARG A 444 8.06 1.60 -22.27
CA ARG A 444 7.95 3.05 -22.12
C ARG A 444 7.00 3.42 -21.00
N PHE A 445 7.41 4.32 -20.15
CA PHE A 445 6.55 4.98 -19.16
C PHE A 445 7.09 6.38 -18.82
N GLY A 446 6.23 7.21 -18.23
CA GLY A 446 6.57 8.59 -17.87
C GLY A 446 7.34 8.69 -16.55
N ASN A 447 7.13 9.79 -15.82
CA ASN A 447 7.87 10.00 -14.59
C ASN A 447 7.40 9.06 -13.48
N VAL A 448 8.32 8.65 -12.62
CA VAL A 448 8.02 7.87 -11.42
C VAL A 448 8.22 8.71 -10.17
N LEU A 449 7.26 8.62 -9.25
CA LEU A 449 7.21 9.40 -8.02
C LEU A 449 8.34 9.01 -7.07
N GLY A 450 8.99 10.02 -6.48
CA GLY A 450 9.98 9.79 -5.43
C GLY A 450 11.30 9.19 -5.91
N SER A 451 11.54 9.07 -7.23
CA SER A 451 12.83 8.59 -7.75
C SER A 451 13.96 9.57 -7.42
N ASN A 452 15.18 9.04 -7.24
CA ASN A 452 16.36 9.84 -6.92
C ASN A 452 16.58 10.99 -7.94
N GLY A 453 16.73 12.22 -7.42
CA GLY A 453 16.92 13.42 -8.22
C GLY A 453 15.68 13.91 -8.98
N SER A 454 14.50 13.35 -8.75
CA SER A 454 13.25 13.83 -9.36
C SER A 454 12.69 15.07 -8.66
N VAL A 455 11.62 15.64 -9.22
CA VAL A 455 11.00 16.90 -8.78
C VAL A 455 10.52 16.85 -7.32
N ILE A 456 9.95 15.74 -6.85
CA ILE A 456 9.41 15.62 -5.49
C ILE A 456 10.51 15.72 -4.41
N PRO A 457 11.60 14.93 -4.45
CA PRO A 457 12.74 15.12 -3.54
C PRO A 457 13.35 16.52 -3.60
N LEU A 458 13.38 17.15 -4.78
CA LEU A 458 13.85 18.52 -4.93
C LEU A 458 12.94 19.49 -4.16
N PHE A 459 11.63 19.45 -4.39
CA PHE A 459 10.65 20.30 -3.72
C PHE A 459 10.68 20.10 -2.20
N LYS A 460 10.72 18.84 -1.73
CA LYS A 460 10.83 18.54 -0.29
C LYS A 460 12.08 19.19 0.33
N ARG A 461 13.22 19.19 -0.35
CA ARG A 461 14.44 19.87 0.11
C ARG A 461 14.30 21.38 0.12
N GLN A 462 13.75 21.97 -0.95
CA GLN A 462 13.53 23.41 -1.04
C GLN A 462 12.57 23.89 0.07
N ILE A 463 11.47 23.17 0.30
CA ILE A 463 10.53 23.47 1.39
C ILE A 463 11.22 23.38 2.76
N ALA A 464 12.00 22.32 3.01
CA ALA A 464 12.75 22.15 4.26
C ALA A 464 13.80 23.25 4.50
N SER A 465 14.27 23.89 3.42
CA SER A 465 15.23 25.02 3.47
C SER A 465 14.55 26.38 3.57
N GLY A 466 13.20 26.46 3.61
CA GLY A 466 12.45 27.71 3.67
C GLY A 466 12.09 28.32 2.31
N GLY A 467 12.26 27.60 1.22
CA GLY A 467 11.95 28.03 -0.14
C GLY A 467 13.06 28.83 -0.84
N PRO A 468 12.78 29.42 -2.01
CA PRO A 468 11.57 29.22 -2.80
C PRO A 468 11.50 27.81 -3.43
N VAL A 469 10.28 27.37 -3.79
CA VAL A 469 10.09 26.18 -4.64
C VAL A 469 10.15 26.60 -6.08
N THR A 470 11.07 26.00 -6.87
CA THR A 470 11.28 26.38 -8.25
C THR A 470 10.52 25.48 -9.22
N VAL A 471 9.66 26.09 -10.06
CA VAL A 471 8.89 25.44 -11.13
C VAL A 471 9.30 26.02 -12.48
N THR A 472 9.52 25.18 -13.49
CA THR A 472 10.03 25.68 -14.78
C THR A 472 8.97 26.46 -15.58
N HIS A 473 7.69 26.08 -15.51
CA HIS A 473 6.59 26.82 -16.15
C HIS A 473 5.27 26.57 -15.42
N PRO A 474 4.34 27.54 -15.29
CA PRO A 474 3.07 27.37 -14.59
C PRO A 474 2.15 26.29 -15.19
N ASP A 475 2.22 26.08 -16.50
CA ASP A 475 1.37 25.12 -17.22
C ASP A 475 2.06 23.81 -17.58
N ILE A 476 3.28 23.57 -17.08
CA ILE A 476 4.00 22.33 -17.36
C ILE A 476 3.28 21.14 -16.73
N GLU A 477 3.08 20.10 -17.52
CA GLU A 477 2.41 18.88 -17.09
C GLU A 477 3.31 17.65 -17.27
N ARG A 478 3.16 16.68 -16.38
CA ARG A 478 3.87 15.40 -16.48
C ARG A 478 2.95 14.27 -16.07
N PHE A 479 3.16 13.12 -16.71
CA PHE A 479 2.57 11.88 -16.25
C PHE A 479 3.33 11.34 -15.05
N PHE A 480 2.61 10.78 -14.07
CA PHE A 480 3.22 10.18 -12.90
C PHE A 480 2.67 8.78 -12.61
N MET A 481 3.57 7.91 -12.18
CA MET A 481 3.28 6.56 -11.72
C MET A 481 4.09 6.28 -10.45
N THR A 482 3.67 5.35 -9.61
CA THR A 482 4.52 4.90 -8.49
C THR A 482 5.62 3.96 -8.98
N ILE A 483 6.76 3.92 -8.27
CA ILE A 483 7.87 3.02 -8.64
C ILE A 483 7.44 1.54 -8.55
N PRO A 484 6.71 1.08 -7.50
CA PRO A 484 6.19 -0.29 -7.46
C PRO A 484 5.23 -0.62 -8.61
N GLU A 485 4.33 0.30 -8.98
CA GLU A 485 3.42 0.14 -10.11
C GLU A 485 4.17 -0.05 -11.42
N ALA A 486 5.11 0.86 -11.74
CA ALA A 486 5.93 0.76 -12.94
C ALA A 486 6.68 -0.57 -13.01
N SER A 487 7.32 -0.98 -11.91
CA SER A 487 8.10 -2.22 -11.85
C SER A 487 7.23 -3.46 -12.04
N ARG A 488 6.03 -3.51 -11.44
CA ARG A 488 5.08 -4.62 -11.63
C ARG A 488 4.60 -4.74 -13.08
N LEU A 489 4.29 -3.59 -13.71
CA LEU A 489 3.87 -3.57 -15.12
C LEU A 489 5.03 -3.93 -16.05
N VAL A 490 6.26 -3.49 -15.78
CA VAL A 490 7.46 -3.90 -16.54
C VAL A 490 7.67 -5.41 -16.49
N ILE A 491 7.57 -6.01 -15.31
CA ILE A 491 7.69 -7.47 -15.17
C ILE A 491 6.56 -8.18 -15.93
N THR A 492 5.33 -7.67 -15.85
CA THR A 492 4.19 -8.24 -16.57
C THR A 492 4.38 -8.13 -18.09
N ALA A 493 4.80 -6.96 -18.59
CA ALA A 493 5.11 -6.75 -20.02
C ALA A 493 6.20 -7.70 -20.51
N GLY A 494 7.26 -7.90 -19.71
CA GLY A 494 8.33 -8.84 -20.01
C GLY A 494 7.80 -10.28 -20.20
N GLY A 495 6.81 -10.69 -19.43
CA GLY A 495 6.18 -12.02 -19.59
C GLY A 495 5.29 -12.14 -20.83
N MET A 496 4.75 -11.04 -21.33
CA MET A 496 3.92 -11.00 -22.55
C MET A 496 4.73 -10.85 -23.84
N ALA A 497 6.01 -10.49 -23.74
CA ALA A 497 6.88 -10.22 -24.89
C ALA A 497 7.03 -11.45 -25.81
N LYS A 498 7.05 -11.19 -27.11
CA LYS A 498 7.23 -12.18 -28.19
C LYS A 498 8.48 -11.91 -29.03
N GLY A 499 8.99 -10.65 -29.01
CA GLY A 499 10.23 -10.19 -29.64
C GLY A 499 10.06 -8.93 -30.46
N GLY A 500 10.76 -7.86 -30.07
CA GLY A 500 10.79 -6.57 -30.76
C GLY A 500 9.72 -5.55 -30.35
N GLU A 501 8.81 -5.91 -29.44
CA GLU A 501 7.73 -5.03 -29.02
C GLU A 501 8.25 -3.87 -28.15
N ILE A 502 7.59 -2.73 -28.35
CA ILE A 502 7.65 -1.61 -27.41
C ILE A 502 6.31 -1.55 -26.68
N PHE A 503 6.33 -1.89 -25.41
CA PHE A 503 5.18 -1.76 -24.53
C PHE A 503 5.08 -0.34 -23.98
N ILE A 504 3.86 0.15 -23.84
CA ILE A 504 3.54 1.47 -23.31
C ILE A 504 2.63 1.28 -22.09
N LEU A 505 3.06 1.83 -20.97
CA LEU A 505 2.25 1.76 -19.75
C LEU A 505 1.22 2.88 -19.72
N ASP A 506 0.01 2.55 -19.24
CA ASP A 506 -1.04 3.53 -19.02
C ASP A 506 -0.66 4.46 -17.86
N MET A 507 -0.36 5.70 -18.21
CA MET A 507 0.09 6.72 -17.25
C MET A 507 -1.07 7.46 -16.57
N GLY A 508 -2.33 7.21 -16.98
CA GLY A 508 -3.49 7.97 -16.53
C GLY A 508 -3.41 9.44 -16.94
N GLU A 509 -4.04 10.32 -16.15
CA GLU A 509 -4.10 11.75 -16.45
C GLU A 509 -2.79 12.48 -16.11
N PRO A 510 -2.39 13.47 -16.93
CA PRO A 510 -1.23 14.30 -16.61
C PRO A 510 -1.49 15.21 -15.42
N VAL A 511 -0.45 15.56 -14.69
CA VAL A 511 -0.50 16.39 -13.48
C VAL A 511 0.32 17.66 -13.68
N LYS A 512 -0.27 18.83 -13.36
CA LYS A 512 0.45 20.11 -13.35
C LYS A 512 1.50 20.12 -12.24
N ILE A 513 2.73 20.43 -12.60
CA ILE A 513 3.83 20.51 -11.64
C ILE A 513 3.61 21.61 -10.60
N LEU A 514 2.95 22.69 -10.98
CA LEU A 514 2.55 23.77 -10.07
C LEU A 514 1.60 23.26 -8.97
N ASP A 515 0.62 22.43 -9.32
CA ASP A 515 -0.32 21.88 -8.34
C ASP A 515 0.37 20.88 -7.41
N LEU A 516 1.31 20.10 -7.96
CA LEU A 516 2.16 19.22 -7.17
C LEU A 516 3.00 20.01 -6.14
N ALA A 517 3.59 21.13 -6.54
CA ALA A 517 4.36 22.03 -5.66
C ALA A 517 3.48 22.60 -4.54
N LYS A 518 2.30 23.15 -4.90
CA LYS A 518 1.33 23.68 -3.93
C LYS A 518 0.90 22.62 -2.91
N ASN A 519 0.61 21.42 -3.37
CA ASN A 519 0.20 20.31 -2.52
C ASN A 519 1.32 19.87 -1.56
N LEU A 520 2.57 19.82 -2.03
CA LEU A 520 3.72 19.50 -1.18
C LEU A 520 3.96 20.56 -0.10
N ILE A 521 3.85 21.85 -0.45
CA ILE A 521 3.96 22.95 0.53
C ILE A 521 2.87 22.79 1.60
N ARG A 522 1.61 22.55 1.21
CA ARG A 522 0.50 22.36 2.15
C ARG A 522 0.71 21.13 3.05
N LEU A 523 1.11 20.00 2.48
CA LEU A 523 1.37 18.77 3.25
C LEU A 523 2.53 18.92 4.25
N SER A 524 3.50 19.79 3.96
CA SER A 524 4.63 20.03 4.86
C SER A 524 4.24 20.89 6.08
N GLY A 525 3.06 21.53 6.06
CA GLY A 525 2.65 22.50 7.07
C GLY A 525 3.48 23.80 7.06
N ALA A 526 4.38 23.96 6.10
CA ALA A 526 5.19 25.17 5.98
C ALA A 526 4.32 26.36 5.55
N GLN A 527 4.53 27.51 6.20
CA GLN A 527 3.88 28.76 5.87
C GLN A 527 4.85 29.64 5.09
N ASP A 528 4.32 30.51 4.23
CA ASP A 528 5.06 31.55 3.50
C ASP A 528 6.17 31.02 2.54
N ILE A 529 5.98 29.84 1.95
CA ILE A 529 6.86 29.32 0.90
C ILE A 529 6.42 29.87 -0.46
N GLU A 530 7.29 30.65 -1.07
CA GLU A 530 7.08 31.20 -2.42
C GLU A 530 7.37 30.16 -3.49
N ILE A 531 6.66 30.29 -4.64
CA ILE A 531 6.92 29.51 -5.85
C ILE A 531 7.51 30.44 -6.90
N GLU A 532 8.70 30.11 -7.37
CA GLU A 532 9.42 30.87 -8.40
C GLU A 532 9.37 30.14 -9.75
N PHE A 533 9.15 30.88 -10.84
CA PHE A 533 9.19 30.33 -12.20
C PHE A 533 10.53 30.61 -12.85
N THR A 534 11.25 29.54 -13.25
CA THR A 534 12.63 29.63 -13.74
C THR A 534 12.78 29.60 -15.26
N GLY A 535 11.69 29.38 -16.01
CA GLY A 535 11.75 29.11 -17.44
C GLY A 535 12.00 27.63 -17.77
N LEU A 536 11.66 27.20 -18.99
CA LEU A 536 11.91 25.86 -19.49
C LEU A 536 13.42 25.66 -19.70
N ARG A 537 13.93 24.48 -19.35
CA ARG A 537 15.32 24.10 -19.56
C ARG A 537 15.53 23.57 -20.98
N ASP A 538 16.80 23.54 -21.44
CA ASP A 538 17.15 22.93 -22.72
C ASP A 538 16.67 21.47 -22.78
N GLY A 539 16.07 21.09 -23.90
CA GLY A 539 15.49 19.77 -24.11
C GLY A 539 14.21 19.46 -23.31
N GLU A 540 13.68 20.41 -22.52
CA GLU A 540 12.45 20.19 -21.74
C GLU A 540 11.20 20.52 -22.53
N LYS A 541 10.22 19.58 -22.60
CA LYS A 541 8.91 19.75 -23.21
C LYS A 541 7.91 20.37 -22.25
N MET A 542 6.94 21.13 -22.78
CA MET A 542 5.77 21.57 -22.02
C MET A 542 4.87 20.37 -21.62
N TYR A 543 4.63 19.48 -22.58
CA TYR A 543 3.79 18.28 -22.46
C TYR A 543 4.60 17.07 -22.96
N GLU A 544 4.52 15.96 -22.23
CA GLU A 544 5.15 14.70 -22.65
C GLU A 544 4.15 13.87 -23.46
N GLU A 545 4.66 13.12 -24.43
CA GLU A 545 3.89 12.27 -25.33
C GLU A 545 4.21 10.80 -25.05
N LEU A 546 3.22 9.95 -25.07
CA LEU A 546 3.40 8.50 -24.89
C LEU A 546 3.57 7.75 -26.22
N LEU A 547 3.10 8.36 -27.31
CA LEU A 547 3.07 7.82 -28.66
C LEU A 547 3.62 8.81 -29.66
N MET A 548 4.28 8.34 -30.72
CA MET A 548 4.58 9.15 -31.89
C MET A 548 3.32 9.28 -32.76
N ASP A 549 3.24 10.32 -33.60
CA ASP A 549 2.10 10.59 -34.48
C ASP A 549 1.77 9.42 -35.43
N GLU A 550 2.79 8.65 -35.82
CA GLU A 550 2.69 7.50 -36.73
C GLU A 550 2.52 6.16 -35.99
N GLU A 551 2.65 6.14 -34.66
CA GLU A 551 2.43 4.95 -33.85
C GLU A 551 0.95 4.78 -33.52
N SER A 552 0.41 3.58 -33.73
CA SER A 552 -0.87 3.16 -33.16
C SER A 552 -0.62 2.12 -32.07
N THR A 553 -1.58 1.93 -31.19
CA THR A 553 -1.48 0.95 -30.11
C THR A 553 -2.47 -0.18 -30.28
N LEU A 554 -2.04 -1.36 -29.87
CA LEU A 554 -2.92 -2.52 -29.73
C LEU A 554 -3.08 -2.83 -28.23
N PRO A 555 -4.30 -3.15 -27.79
CA PRO A 555 -4.53 -3.57 -26.41
C PRO A 555 -3.85 -4.92 -26.15
N THR A 556 -3.40 -5.13 -24.91
CA THR A 556 -2.90 -6.42 -24.45
C THR A 556 -3.93 -7.13 -23.55
N SER A 557 -3.56 -8.28 -23.01
CA SER A 557 -4.36 -8.95 -21.98
C SER A 557 -4.43 -8.17 -20.65
N ASN A 558 -3.53 -7.21 -20.46
CA ASN A 558 -3.54 -6.31 -19.31
C ASN A 558 -3.95 -4.90 -19.77
N LYS A 559 -5.02 -4.37 -19.19
CA LYS A 559 -5.59 -3.06 -19.56
C LYS A 559 -4.62 -1.88 -19.37
N SER A 560 -3.67 -2.01 -18.46
CA SER A 560 -2.67 -0.97 -18.18
C SER A 560 -1.40 -1.08 -19.05
N ILE A 561 -1.37 -2.01 -20.01
CA ILE A 561 -0.23 -2.23 -20.92
C ILE A 561 -0.74 -2.28 -22.35
N MET A 562 -0.22 -1.41 -23.20
CA MET A 562 -0.46 -1.39 -24.65
C MET A 562 0.80 -1.78 -25.39
N VAL A 563 0.69 -2.21 -26.62
CA VAL A 563 1.82 -2.47 -27.53
C VAL A 563 1.79 -1.43 -28.64
N SER A 564 2.92 -0.75 -28.86
CA SER A 564 3.11 0.10 -30.04
C SER A 564 3.22 -0.78 -31.30
N THR A 565 2.50 -0.41 -32.35
CA THR A 565 2.65 -0.98 -33.69
C THR A 565 3.72 -0.22 -34.47
N GLY A 566 4.93 -0.17 -33.94
CA GLY A 566 6.00 0.74 -34.33
C GLY A 566 6.34 0.84 -35.83
N GLN A 567 7.08 1.91 -36.17
CA GLN A 567 7.66 2.15 -37.49
C GLN A 567 8.61 1.03 -37.90
N GLU A 568 8.60 0.65 -39.17
CA GLU A 568 9.68 -0.14 -39.74
C GLU A 568 10.99 0.67 -39.73
N ILE A 569 11.90 0.25 -38.87
CA ILE A 569 13.24 0.84 -38.79
C ILE A 569 14.11 0.19 -39.87
N SER A 570 14.79 1.02 -40.68
CA SER A 570 15.80 0.54 -41.61
C SER A 570 17.08 0.14 -40.83
N TYR A 571 17.31 -1.15 -40.75
CA TYR A 571 18.35 -1.74 -39.89
C TYR A 571 19.77 -1.48 -40.38
N ASP A 572 19.96 -1.37 -41.70
CA ASP A 572 21.26 -0.99 -42.29
C ASP A 572 21.64 0.44 -41.88
N VAL A 573 20.62 1.30 -41.74
CA VAL A 573 20.83 2.68 -41.23
C VAL A 573 21.21 2.64 -39.76
N VAL A 574 20.59 1.82 -38.92
CA VAL A 574 20.96 1.71 -37.50
C VAL A 574 22.41 1.26 -37.32
N ALA A 575 22.85 0.23 -38.04
CA ALA A 575 24.21 -0.26 -37.94
C ALA A 575 25.23 0.80 -38.37
N ALA A 576 25.02 1.47 -39.52
CA ALA A 576 25.88 2.53 -39.99
C ALA A 576 25.95 3.73 -39.00
N LYS A 577 24.81 4.11 -38.42
CA LYS A 577 24.74 5.21 -37.45
C LYS A 577 25.38 4.86 -36.11
N LEU A 578 25.39 3.59 -35.69
CA LEU A 578 26.14 3.16 -34.52
C LEU A 578 27.64 3.34 -34.68
N ASP A 579 28.19 3.05 -35.89
CA ASP A 579 29.60 3.27 -36.17
C ASP A 579 29.96 4.77 -36.17
N GLU A 580 29.11 5.61 -36.77
CA GLU A 580 29.29 7.07 -36.74
C GLU A 580 29.19 7.64 -35.31
N LEU A 581 28.21 7.20 -34.50
CA LEU A 581 28.06 7.59 -33.11
C LEU A 581 29.25 7.13 -32.26
N HIS A 582 29.84 5.95 -32.53
CA HIS A 582 31.02 5.49 -31.83
C HIS A 582 32.20 6.43 -32.07
N ALA A 583 32.41 6.86 -33.31
CA ALA A 583 33.42 7.84 -33.64
C ALA A 583 33.15 9.19 -32.95
N SER A 584 31.89 9.60 -32.76
CA SER A 584 31.51 10.87 -32.15
C SER A 584 31.90 11.02 -30.68
N ILE A 585 32.15 9.91 -29.96
CA ILE A 585 32.60 9.95 -28.56
C ILE A 585 33.93 10.70 -28.40
N GLU A 586 34.79 10.64 -29.43
CA GLU A 586 36.08 11.34 -29.46
C GLU A 586 36.00 12.74 -30.11
N MET A 587 34.81 13.16 -30.57
CA MET A 587 34.56 14.43 -31.25
C MET A 587 34.05 15.52 -30.28
N THR A 588 33.53 16.62 -30.85
CA THR A 588 32.87 17.67 -30.06
C THR A 588 31.44 17.30 -29.69
N ASP A 589 30.89 17.95 -28.67
CA ASP A 589 29.52 17.73 -28.21
C ASP A 589 28.50 18.07 -29.32
N ASP A 590 28.69 19.16 -30.05
CA ASP A 590 27.82 19.55 -31.19
C ASP A 590 27.81 18.49 -32.30
N GLN A 591 28.97 17.89 -32.60
CA GLN A 591 29.06 16.80 -33.58
C GLN A 591 28.32 15.55 -33.11
N ALA A 592 28.42 15.21 -31.82
CA ALA A 592 27.68 14.09 -31.25
C ALA A 592 26.16 14.32 -31.33
N ILE A 593 25.68 15.54 -31.06
CA ILE A 593 24.26 15.90 -31.18
C ILE A 593 23.83 15.80 -32.65
N SER A 594 24.59 16.35 -33.60
CA SER A 594 24.25 16.30 -35.02
C SER A 594 24.16 14.86 -35.56
N ILE A 595 25.08 13.98 -35.16
CA ILE A 595 25.03 12.56 -35.57
C ILE A 595 23.83 11.86 -34.91
N LEU A 596 23.49 12.22 -33.69
CA LEU A 596 22.32 11.67 -32.99
C LEU A 596 21.01 12.13 -33.65
N GLU A 597 20.91 13.38 -34.13
CA GLU A 597 19.78 13.88 -34.93
C GLU A 597 19.62 13.10 -36.23
N ASP A 598 20.71 12.83 -36.93
CA ASP A 598 20.70 11.99 -38.12
C ASP A 598 20.34 10.53 -37.85
N ALA A 599 20.76 10.00 -36.70
CA ALA A 599 20.49 8.61 -36.31
C ALA A 599 19.04 8.39 -35.85
N VAL A 600 18.41 9.40 -35.27
CA VAL A 600 17.04 9.39 -34.75
C VAL A 600 16.18 10.43 -35.48
N PRO A 601 15.52 10.08 -36.59
CA PRO A 601 14.83 11.06 -37.45
C PRO A 601 13.74 11.89 -36.76
N THR A 602 13.21 11.39 -35.66
CA THR A 602 12.19 12.09 -34.85
C THR A 602 12.79 13.00 -33.77
N TYR A 603 14.12 13.06 -33.69
CA TYR A 603 14.82 13.92 -32.73
C TYR A 603 14.97 15.34 -33.30
N HIS A 604 14.53 16.32 -32.54
CA HIS A 604 14.70 17.74 -32.84
C HIS A 604 15.25 18.42 -31.59
N HIS A 605 16.57 18.67 -31.61
CA HIS A 605 17.21 19.30 -30.46
C HIS A 605 16.64 20.68 -30.17
N THR A 606 16.17 20.90 -28.97
CA THR A 606 15.55 22.17 -28.57
C THR A 606 16.43 22.88 -27.54
N VAL A 607 16.96 24.03 -27.95
CA VAL A 607 17.69 24.96 -27.06
C VAL A 607 16.72 26.09 -26.68
N ASN A 608 16.37 26.18 -25.42
CA ASN A 608 15.54 27.24 -24.89
C ASN A 608 16.43 28.44 -24.55
N THR A 609 16.35 29.51 -25.36
CA THR A 609 17.06 30.79 -25.06
C THR A 609 16.41 31.41 -23.81
N HIS A 610 17.15 31.49 -22.73
CA HIS A 610 16.78 32.16 -21.47
C HIS A 610 16.82 33.68 -21.60
#